data_e2da88279810bd7434bae5dab427082f
#
_entry.id   e2da88279810bd7434bae5dab427082f
#
_cell.length_a   1.000
_cell.length_b   1.000
_cell.length_c   1.000
_cell.angle_alpha   90.00
_cell.angle_beta   90.00
_cell.angle_gamma   90.00
#
_symmetry.space_group_name_H-M   'P 1'
#
loop_
_entity.id
_entity.type
_entity.pdbx_description
1 polymer ?
#
loop_
_entity_poly.entity_id
_entity_poly.type
_entity_poly.pdbx_seq_one_letter_code
_entity_poly.pdbx_strand_id
1 'polypeptide(L)'
;IDFDGHIVEDLFEKGVAKIKVKGSKETSDYFEVYSKTAHNQLYMMALKSELEYFPENIYKIDSVKNYLHDYHNSIISKRPDSFLSTYVKFIKEVEAPKEYHDNSESYIMNHYFDDLPLNDNRILNSRLLKNKLDIFFNHYMQSQTPEFICQKIDYLIEKSSAELRNYILWYLYSKYFNPDNARNELVFIHLVDNYFSKLEIDNLTDNIRREIIKRADVLRKITIGNQSPTLYYTDDNGKMVSLDAVNSKYIVLFFYKPDCQKCIKDKRYFDYIKKTRDDVEVLSINISEDNYKNVSQDIVNQFDIMITPTIYLLDENKTIVAKHI
;
A
#
# COMPACT_ATOMS: atom_id res chain seq x y z
N ILE A 1 -12.72 -5.80 -24.21
CA ILE A 1 -14.10 -6.35 -24.16
C ILE A 1 -14.56 -6.11 -22.73
N ASP A 2 -15.42 -5.10 -22.53
CA ASP A 2 -16.14 -4.91 -21.27
C ASP A 2 -17.22 -5.99 -21.19
N PHE A 3 -17.10 -6.87 -20.19
CA PHE A 3 -18.17 -7.80 -19.87
C PHE A 3 -19.07 -7.14 -18.81
N ASP A 4 -20.35 -7.05 -19.08
CA ASP A 4 -21.36 -6.69 -18.09
C ASP A 4 -21.23 -7.62 -16.85
N GLY A 5 -21.35 -7.06 -15.64
CA GLY A 5 -21.18 -7.81 -14.39
C GLY A 5 -22.06 -9.07 -14.26
N HIS A 6 -23.21 -9.11 -14.91
CA HIS A 6 -24.09 -10.28 -14.97
C HIS A 6 -23.49 -11.49 -15.70
N ILE A 7 -22.54 -11.29 -16.64
CA ILE A 7 -21.87 -12.40 -17.32
C ILE A 7 -20.88 -13.09 -16.37
N VAL A 8 -20.29 -12.36 -15.43
CA VAL A 8 -19.34 -12.90 -14.47
C VAL A 8 -20.07 -13.78 -13.44
N GLU A 9 -21.22 -13.35 -12.92
CA GLU A 9 -22.04 -14.17 -12.01
C GLU A 9 -22.57 -15.44 -12.70
N ASP A 10 -23.05 -15.34 -13.93
CA ASP A 10 -23.51 -16.48 -14.73
C ASP A 10 -22.37 -17.47 -15.05
N LEU A 11 -21.14 -16.98 -15.16
CA LEU A 11 -19.93 -17.78 -15.37
C LEU A 11 -19.55 -18.57 -14.11
N PHE A 12 -19.75 -18.03 -12.93
CA PHE A 12 -19.49 -18.74 -11.67
C PHE A 12 -20.57 -19.76 -11.33
N GLU A 13 -21.86 -19.44 -11.56
CA GLU A 13 -22.98 -20.36 -11.29
C GLU A 13 -23.09 -21.51 -12.30
N LYS A 14 -22.75 -21.27 -13.58
CA LYS A 14 -22.92 -22.28 -14.67
C LYS A 14 -21.62 -22.96 -15.10
N GLY A 15 -20.49 -22.59 -14.49
CA GLY A 15 -19.15 -23.06 -14.84
C GLY A 15 -18.63 -22.40 -16.11
N VAL A 16 -17.45 -21.80 -16.00
CA VAL A 16 -16.70 -21.04 -17.03
C VAL A 16 -16.52 -21.80 -18.36
N ALA A 17 -16.87 -23.10 -18.41
CA ALA A 17 -16.67 -24.02 -19.53
C ALA A 17 -17.52 -23.73 -20.78
N LYS A 18 -18.40 -22.71 -20.78
CA LYS A 18 -19.38 -22.53 -21.90
C LYS A 18 -19.15 -21.31 -22.78
N ILE A 19 -18.10 -20.51 -22.56
CA ILE A 19 -17.80 -19.39 -23.46
C ILE A 19 -17.26 -19.93 -24.78
N LYS A 20 -18.01 -19.76 -25.85
CA LYS A 20 -17.57 -20.04 -27.22
C LYS A 20 -17.14 -18.72 -27.87
N VAL A 21 -15.85 -18.56 -28.10
CA VAL A 21 -15.32 -17.42 -28.84
C VAL A 21 -15.27 -17.76 -30.32
N LYS A 22 -15.87 -16.88 -31.15
CA LYS A 22 -15.77 -16.96 -32.60
C LYS A 22 -14.90 -15.82 -33.11
N GLY A 23 -13.98 -16.12 -34.02
CA GLY A 23 -13.23 -15.10 -34.77
C GLY A 23 -11.80 -14.82 -34.30
N SER A 24 -11.42 -15.22 -33.10
CA SER A 24 -10.03 -15.08 -32.62
C SER A 24 -9.58 -16.33 -31.88
N LYS A 25 -8.53 -16.98 -32.40
CA LYS A 25 -7.92 -18.14 -31.74
C LYS A 25 -7.26 -17.72 -30.40
N GLU A 26 -6.57 -16.59 -30.40
CA GLU A 26 -5.91 -16.09 -29.20
C GLU A 26 -6.90 -15.82 -28.05
N THR A 27 -8.05 -15.20 -28.37
CA THR A 27 -9.12 -14.98 -27.39
C THR A 27 -9.72 -16.31 -26.90
N SER A 28 -9.89 -17.29 -27.80
CA SER A 28 -10.37 -18.62 -27.42
C SER A 28 -9.39 -19.34 -26.48
N ASP A 29 -8.09 -19.30 -26.81
CA ASP A 29 -7.02 -19.87 -25.99
C ASP A 29 -6.96 -19.17 -24.61
N TYR A 30 -7.14 -17.84 -24.55
CA TYR A 30 -7.22 -17.08 -23.32
C TYR A 30 -8.36 -17.56 -22.41
N PHE A 31 -9.58 -17.68 -22.95
CA PHE A 31 -10.73 -18.15 -22.16
C PHE A 31 -10.60 -19.61 -21.73
N GLU A 32 -9.93 -20.46 -22.51
CA GLU A 32 -9.64 -21.83 -22.09
C GLU A 32 -8.71 -21.83 -20.88
N VAL A 33 -7.62 -21.05 -20.91
CA VAL A 33 -6.66 -20.96 -19.80
C VAL A 33 -7.32 -20.35 -18.58
N TYR A 34 -8.04 -19.23 -18.74
CA TYR A 34 -8.78 -18.59 -17.67
C TYR A 34 -9.75 -19.55 -17.00
N SER A 35 -10.57 -20.25 -17.78
CA SER A 35 -11.56 -21.19 -17.32
C SER A 35 -10.95 -22.35 -16.53
N LYS A 36 -9.90 -22.97 -17.05
CA LYS A 36 -9.20 -24.06 -16.38
C LYS A 36 -8.56 -23.62 -15.08
N THR A 37 -7.88 -22.46 -15.11
CA THR A 37 -7.23 -21.94 -13.92
C THR A 37 -8.25 -21.58 -12.83
N ALA A 38 -9.30 -20.82 -13.17
CA ALA A 38 -10.35 -20.43 -12.23
C ALA A 38 -11.07 -21.64 -11.63
N HIS A 39 -11.44 -22.63 -12.45
CA HIS A 39 -12.08 -23.86 -11.96
C HIS A 39 -11.20 -24.61 -10.94
N ASN A 40 -9.92 -24.80 -11.22
CA ASN A 40 -9.01 -25.48 -10.33
C ASN A 40 -8.72 -24.68 -9.07
N GLN A 41 -8.64 -23.34 -9.15
CA GLN A 41 -8.50 -22.46 -7.97
C GLN A 41 -9.73 -22.56 -7.05
N LEU A 42 -10.96 -22.52 -7.62
CA LEU A 42 -12.19 -22.69 -6.83
C LEU A 42 -12.25 -24.08 -6.19
N TYR A 43 -11.85 -25.14 -6.91
CA TYR A 43 -11.78 -26.49 -6.36
C TYR A 43 -10.77 -26.57 -5.21
N MET A 44 -9.58 -25.98 -5.34
CA MET A 44 -8.62 -25.92 -4.24
C MET A 44 -9.15 -25.11 -3.04
N MET A 45 -9.88 -24.01 -3.26
CA MET A 45 -10.51 -23.26 -2.18
C MET A 45 -11.53 -24.10 -1.41
N ALA A 46 -12.38 -24.87 -2.12
CA ALA A 46 -13.31 -25.79 -1.50
C ALA A 46 -12.59 -26.85 -0.67
N LEU A 47 -11.56 -27.50 -1.24
CA LEU A 47 -10.75 -28.48 -0.51
C LEU A 47 -10.07 -27.90 0.74
N LYS A 48 -9.56 -26.65 0.65
CA LYS A 48 -8.95 -25.95 1.79
C LYS A 48 -9.95 -25.65 2.89
N SER A 49 -11.19 -25.29 2.56
CA SER A 49 -12.25 -25.05 3.56
C SER A 49 -12.66 -26.31 4.34
N GLU A 50 -12.38 -27.49 3.80
CA GLU A 50 -12.70 -28.78 4.40
C GLU A 50 -11.51 -29.45 5.11
N LEU A 51 -10.30 -28.83 5.11
CA LEU A 51 -9.09 -29.45 5.66
C LEU A 51 -9.19 -29.82 7.14
N GLU A 52 -9.96 -29.08 7.92
CA GLU A 52 -10.19 -29.37 9.34
C GLU A 52 -10.91 -30.71 9.54
N TYR A 53 -11.83 -31.05 8.63
CA TYR A 53 -12.64 -32.28 8.69
C TYR A 53 -12.04 -33.42 7.86
N PHE A 54 -11.31 -33.09 6.79
CA PHE A 54 -10.70 -34.01 5.82
C PHE A 54 -9.24 -33.67 5.55
N PRO A 55 -8.31 -33.97 6.49
CA PRO A 55 -6.89 -33.65 6.35
C PRO A 55 -6.24 -34.24 5.08
N GLU A 56 -6.74 -35.34 4.57
CA GLU A 56 -6.28 -35.99 3.33
C GLU A 56 -6.50 -35.13 2.08
N ASN A 57 -7.36 -34.10 2.14
CA ASN A 57 -7.54 -33.16 1.04
C ASN A 57 -6.25 -32.42 0.69
N ILE A 58 -5.25 -32.39 1.58
CA ILE A 58 -3.92 -31.82 1.27
C ILE A 58 -3.29 -32.47 0.03
N TYR A 59 -3.40 -33.79 -0.12
CA TYR A 59 -2.86 -34.51 -1.28
C TYR A 59 -3.58 -34.14 -2.58
N LYS A 60 -4.90 -33.88 -2.51
CA LYS A 60 -5.68 -33.41 -3.67
C LYS A 60 -5.29 -31.98 -4.05
N ILE A 61 -5.10 -31.12 -3.05
CA ILE A 61 -4.64 -29.72 -3.27
C ILE A 61 -3.28 -29.74 -3.96
N ASP A 62 -2.33 -30.55 -3.49
CA ASP A 62 -1.01 -30.66 -4.08
C ASP A 62 -1.06 -31.22 -5.52
N SER A 63 -1.93 -32.20 -5.77
CA SER A 63 -2.14 -32.71 -7.12
C SER A 63 -2.67 -31.64 -8.08
N VAL A 64 -3.62 -30.81 -7.64
CA VAL A 64 -4.17 -29.71 -8.46
C VAL A 64 -3.13 -28.61 -8.67
N LYS A 65 -2.33 -28.27 -7.67
CA LYS A 65 -1.21 -27.32 -7.82
C LYS A 65 -0.22 -27.80 -8.88
N ASN A 66 0.25 -29.06 -8.78
CA ASN A 66 1.18 -29.63 -9.74
C ASN A 66 0.58 -29.62 -11.16
N TYR A 67 -0.68 -30.00 -11.30
CA TYR A 67 -1.38 -29.95 -12.59
C TYR A 67 -1.39 -28.52 -13.18
N LEU A 68 -1.76 -27.51 -12.38
CA LEU A 68 -1.77 -26.11 -12.84
C LEU A 68 -0.35 -25.62 -13.17
N HIS A 69 0.64 -25.99 -12.38
CA HIS A 69 2.04 -25.67 -12.64
C HIS A 69 2.49 -26.19 -14.01
N ASP A 70 2.29 -27.48 -14.27
CA ASP A 70 2.66 -28.13 -15.55
C ASP A 70 1.88 -27.55 -16.72
N TYR A 71 0.58 -27.32 -16.54
CA TYR A 71 -0.28 -26.71 -17.55
C TYR A 71 0.21 -25.32 -17.94
N HIS A 72 0.46 -24.45 -16.94
CA HIS A 72 0.96 -23.10 -17.15
C HIS A 72 2.34 -23.12 -17.84
N ASN A 73 3.27 -23.95 -17.37
CA ASN A 73 4.60 -24.08 -17.98
C ASN A 73 4.52 -24.57 -19.41
N SER A 74 3.57 -25.47 -19.74
CA SER A 74 3.36 -25.94 -21.12
C SER A 74 2.94 -24.81 -22.07
N ILE A 75 2.17 -23.84 -21.58
CA ILE A 75 1.73 -22.67 -22.36
C ILE A 75 2.92 -21.73 -22.59
N ILE A 76 3.65 -21.43 -21.54
CA ILE A 76 4.84 -20.56 -21.60
C ILE A 76 5.88 -21.12 -22.57
N SER A 77 6.15 -22.42 -22.50
CA SER A 77 7.16 -23.08 -23.35
C SER A 77 6.74 -23.12 -24.83
N LYS A 78 5.46 -23.36 -25.12
CA LYS A 78 4.95 -23.48 -26.50
C LYS A 78 4.87 -22.16 -27.24
N ARG A 79 4.63 -21.04 -26.51
CA ARG A 79 4.39 -19.72 -27.11
C ARG A 79 4.99 -18.61 -26.24
N PRO A 80 6.33 -18.57 -26.02
CA PRO A 80 6.98 -17.69 -25.06
C PRO A 80 6.67 -16.20 -25.28
N ASP A 81 6.55 -15.75 -26.53
CA ASP A 81 6.35 -14.33 -26.88
C ASP A 81 4.86 -13.93 -27.03
N SER A 82 3.93 -14.87 -26.77
CA SER A 82 2.49 -14.58 -26.86
C SER A 82 2.02 -13.79 -25.63
N PHE A 83 0.95 -12.97 -25.82
CA PHE A 83 0.30 -12.33 -24.68
C PHE A 83 -0.27 -13.36 -23.69
N LEU A 84 -0.67 -14.54 -24.18
CA LEU A 84 -1.12 -15.63 -23.33
C LEU A 84 -0.02 -16.13 -22.37
N SER A 85 1.23 -16.20 -22.85
CA SER A 85 2.37 -16.50 -21.96
C SER A 85 2.58 -15.43 -20.92
N THR A 86 2.53 -14.14 -21.29
CA THR A 86 2.55 -13.01 -20.37
C THR A 86 1.44 -13.10 -19.33
N TYR A 87 0.20 -13.33 -19.79
CA TYR A 87 -0.95 -13.53 -18.88
C TYR A 87 -0.70 -14.64 -17.87
N VAL A 88 -0.27 -15.81 -18.33
CA VAL A 88 0.00 -16.97 -17.47
C VAL A 88 1.07 -16.68 -16.42
N LYS A 89 2.16 -16.00 -16.80
CA LYS A 89 3.20 -15.59 -15.85
C LYS A 89 2.67 -14.67 -14.74
N PHE A 90 1.73 -13.77 -15.07
CA PHE A 90 1.11 -12.88 -14.08
C PHE A 90 0.13 -13.58 -13.14
N ILE A 91 -0.59 -14.62 -13.58
CA ILE A 91 -1.53 -15.36 -12.73
C ILE A 91 -0.87 -16.50 -11.95
N LYS A 92 0.31 -16.95 -12.38
CA LYS A 92 1.06 -18.00 -11.71
C LYS A 92 1.49 -17.53 -10.31
N GLU A 93 1.30 -18.39 -9.32
CA GLU A 93 1.80 -18.16 -7.96
C GLU A 93 3.30 -18.49 -7.90
N VAL A 94 4.02 -17.75 -7.07
CA VAL A 94 5.40 -18.06 -6.75
C VAL A 94 5.41 -19.17 -5.71
N GLU A 95 6.08 -20.26 -5.99
CA GLU A 95 6.21 -21.41 -5.09
C GLU A 95 7.60 -21.47 -4.50
N ALA A 96 7.68 -21.61 -3.17
CA ALA A 96 8.95 -21.83 -2.51
C ALA A 96 9.39 -23.29 -2.71
N PRO A 97 10.65 -23.52 -3.11
CA PRO A 97 11.23 -24.86 -3.14
C PRO A 97 11.15 -25.54 -1.78
N LYS A 98 11.13 -26.89 -1.75
CA LYS A 98 10.95 -27.69 -0.51
C LYS A 98 11.99 -27.38 0.57
N GLU A 99 13.21 -27.01 0.20
CA GLU A 99 14.27 -26.60 1.11
C GLU A 99 13.96 -25.29 1.86
N TYR A 100 13.00 -24.49 1.39
CA TYR A 100 12.55 -23.23 2.01
C TYR A 100 11.22 -23.39 2.76
N HIS A 101 10.76 -24.62 3.06
CA HIS A 101 9.45 -24.86 3.68
C HIS A 101 9.22 -23.99 4.92
N ASP A 102 10.21 -23.91 5.83
CA ASP A 102 10.12 -23.14 7.08
C ASP A 102 10.20 -21.62 6.86
N ASN A 103 10.63 -21.16 5.68
CA ASN A 103 10.81 -19.77 5.28
C ASN A 103 10.13 -19.45 3.95
N SER A 104 9.06 -20.15 3.63
CA SER A 104 8.37 -20.05 2.33
C SER A 104 7.89 -18.63 2.01
N GLU A 105 7.36 -17.92 3.00
CA GLU A 105 6.88 -16.54 2.82
C GLU A 105 8.05 -15.59 2.49
N SER A 106 9.17 -15.72 3.18
CA SER A 106 10.38 -14.94 2.89
C SER A 106 10.90 -15.21 1.48
N TYR A 107 10.90 -16.49 1.06
CA TYR A 107 11.26 -16.85 -0.31
C TYR A 107 10.34 -16.18 -1.33
N ILE A 108 9.03 -16.30 -1.14
CA ILE A 108 8.01 -15.70 -2.02
C ILE A 108 8.20 -14.19 -2.12
N MET A 109 8.36 -13.48 -0.98
CA MET A 109 8.59 -12.03 -0.98
C MET A 109 9.84 -11.63 -1.77
N ASN A 110 10.89 -12.44 -1.71
CA ASN A 110 12.14 -12.14 -2.41
C ASN A 110 12.06 -12.40 -3.91
N HIS A 111 11.27 -13.38 -4.35
CA HIS A 111 11.18 -13.86 -5.73
C HIS A 111 9.86 -13.50 -6.43
N TYR A 112 9.03 -12.64 -5.82
CA TYR A 112 7.66 -12.37 -6.27
C TYR A 112 7.57 -11.82 -7.70
N PHE A 113 8.56 -11.07 -8.15
CA PHE A 113 8.59 -10.39 -9.44
C PHE A 113 9.60 -11.00 -10.44
N ASP A 114 10.37 -12.05 -10.06
CA ASP A 114 11.50 -12.54 -10.85
C ASP A 114 11.10 -12.99 -12.25
N ASP A 115 10.02 -13.75 -12.37
CA ASP A 115 9.57 -14.35 -13.64
C ASP A 115 8.57 -13.46 -14.41
N LEU A 116 8.25 -12.25 -13.90
CA LEU A 116 7.28 -11.38 -14.56
C LEU A 116 7.91 -10.63 -15.74
N PRO A 117 7.27 -10.65 -16.92
CA PRO A 117 7.74 -9.89 -18.08
C PRO A 117 7.42 -8.40 -17.92
N LEU A 118 8.15 -7.71 -17.04
CA LEU A 118 7.97 -6.28 -16.72
C LEU A 118 8.43 -5.33 -17.85
N ASN A 119 8.76 -5.88 -19.01
CA ASN A 119 9.01 -5.16 -20.26
C ASN A 119 7.89 -5.34 -21.31
N ASP A 120 6.82 -6.05 -20.98
CA ASP A 120 5.68 -6.25 -21.87
C ASP A 120 4.56 -5.24 -21.59
N ASN A 121 4.56 -4.13 -22.33
CA ASN A 121 3.61 -3.02 -22.13
C ASN A 121 2.15 -3.39 -22.42
N ARG A 122 1.87 -4.53 -23.10
CA ARG A 122 0.51 -5.02 -23.34
C ARG A 122 -0.26 -5.25 -22.05
N ILE A 123 0.45 -5.51 -20.93
CA ILE A 123 -0.13 -5.75 -19.61
C ILE A 123 -0.86 -4.53 -19.03
N LEU A 124 -0.51 -3.31 -19.46
CA LEU A 124 -1.16 -2.07 -19.02
C LEU A 124 -2.65 -2.00 -19.41
N ASN A 125 -3.05 -2.75 -20.45
CA ASN A 125 -4.44 -2.86 -20.88
C ASN A 125 -5.26 -3.88 -20.07
N SER A 126 -4.70 -4.36 -18.94
CA SER A 126 -5.32 -5.36 -18.09
C SER A 126 -5.19 -4.97 -16.61
N ARG A 127 -5.90 -5.69 -15.73
CA ARG A 127 -5.76 -5.53 -14.28
C ARG A 127 -4.64 -6.38 -13.67
N LEU A 128 -3.91 -7.17 -14.46
CA LEU A 128 -2.97 -8.17 -13.95
C LEU A 128 -1.83 -7.54 -13.16
N LEU A 129 -1.21 -6.48 -13.70
CA LEU A 129 -0.15 -5.76 -13.00
C LEU A 129 -0.69 -5.16 -11.69
N LYS A 130 -1.84 -4.47 -11.75
CA LYS A 130 -2.46 -3.90 -10.55
C LYS A 130 -2.73 -4.96 -9.49
N ASN A 131 -3.30 -6.10 -9.86
CA ASN A 131 -3.59 -7.20 -8.93
C ASN A 131 -2.31 -7.76 -8.29
N LYS A 132 -1.23 -7.93 -9.07
CA LYS A 132 0.08 -8.36 -8.54
C LYS A 132 0.64 -7.34 -7.55
N LEU A 133 0.59 -6.05 -7.87
CA LEU A 133 1.02 -4.97 -6.98
C LEU A 133 0.15 -4.90 -5.70
N ASP A 134 -1.16 -5.03 -5.84
CA ASP A 134 -2.08 -5.03 -4.70
C ASP A 134 -1.77 -6.17 -3.73
N ILE A 135 -1.61 -7.39 -4.23
CA ILE A 135 -1.26 -8.54 -3.38
C ILE A 135 0.10 -8.31 -2.71
N PHE A 136 1.11 -7.90 -3.45
CA PHE A 136 2.44 -7.72 -2.90
C PHE A 136 2.49 -6.63 -1.84
N PHE A 137 2.03 -5.43 -2.17
CA PHE A 137 2.13 -4.27 -1.29
C PHE A 137 1.08 -4.20 -0.18
N ASN A 138 -0.09 -4.86 -0.33
CA ASN A 138 -1.12 -4.87 0.70
C ASN A 138 -1.07 -6.10 1.61
N HIS A 139 -0.44 -7.20 1.16
CA HIS A 139 -0.35 -8.42 1.95
C HIS A 139 1.08 -8.64 2.46
N TYR A 140 2.06 -8.84 1.55
CA TYR A 140 3.42 -9.19 1.95
C TYR A 140 4.20 -8.02 2.58
N MET A 141 3.97 -6.78 2.13
CA MET A 141 4.72 -5.61 2.60
C MET A 141 4.10 -4.92 3.83
N GLN A 142 2.91 -5.33 4.29
CA GLN A 142 2.17 -4.65 5.34
C GLN A 142 2.94 -4.58 6.68
N SER A 143 3.66 -5.63 7.04
CA SER A 143 4.44 -5.75 8.29
C SER A 143 5.94 -5.56 8.11
N GLN A 144 6.41 -5.29 6.89
CA GLN A 144 7.84 -5.15 6.59
C GLN A 144 8.38 -3.78 6.97
N THR A 145 9.71 -3.69 7.12
CA THR A 145 10.38 -2.40 7.37
C THR A 145 10.37 -1.52 6.13
N PRO A 146 10.40 -0.18 6.28
CA PRO A 146 10.49 0.73 5.15
C PRO A 146 11.67 0.43 4.23
N GLU A 147 12.81 0.05 4.79
CA GLU A 147 14.04 -0.26 4.05
C GLU A 147 13.83 -1.46 3.13
N PHE A 148 13.19 -2.53 3.64
CA PHE A 148 12.89 -3.72 2.83
C PHE A 148 11.88 -3.39 1.73
N ILE A 149 10.85 -2.60 2.04
CA ILE A 149 9.87 -2.13 1.05
C ILE A 149 10.58 -1.34 -0.07
N CYS A 150 11.45 -0.40 0.31
CA CYS A 150 12.22 0.40 -0.65
C CYS A 150 13.10 -0.47 -1.55
N GLN A 151 13.80 -1.47 -1.00
CA GLN A 151 14.59 -2.41 -1.81
C GLN A 151 13.74 -3.14 -2.85
N LYS A 152 12.52 -3.55 -2.49
CA LYS A 152 11.60 -4.22 -3.44
C LYS A 152 11.05 -3.27 -4.49
N ILE A 153 10.80 -2.02 -4.13
CA ILE A 153 10.43 -0.96 -5.07
C ILE A 153 11.56 -0.74 -6.08
N ASP A 154 12.79 -0.57 -5.61
CA ASP A 154 13.96 -0.33 -6.47
C ASP A 154 14.15 -1.47 -7.47
N TYR A 155 14.08 -2.72 -7.00
CA TYR A 155 14.14 -3.90 -7.84
C TYR A 155 13.04 -3.91 -8.93
N LEU A 156 11.80 -3.62 -8.53
CA LEU A 156 10.65 -3.60 -9.43
C LEU A 156 10.80 -2.53 -10.52
N ILE A 157 11.21 -1.33 -10.13
CA ILE A 157 11.41 -0.19 -11.02
C ILE A 157 12.56 -0.45 -12.01
N GLU A 158 13.68 -1.02 -11.54
CA GLU A 158 14.83 -1.36 -12.37
C GLU A 158 14.47 -2.36 -13.48
N LYS A 159 13.63 -3.36 -13.16
CA LYS A 159 13.21 -4.41 -14.10
C LYS A 159 12.13 -3.96 -15.08
N SER A 160 11.47 -2.83 -14.84
CA SER A 160 10.31 -2.39 -15.61
C SER A 160 10.71 -1.57 -16.84
N SER A 161 9.94 -1.74 -17.94
CA SER A 161 9.98 -0.80 -19.07
C SER A 161 9.62 0.63 -18.61
N ALA A 162 9.88 1.64 -19.44
CA ALA A 162 9.57 3.03 -19.11
C ALA A 162 8.07 3.24 -18.82
N GLU A 163 7.20 2.66 -19.64
CA GLU A 163 5.76 2.79 -19.51
C GLU A 163 5.22 2.07 -18.26
N LEU A 164 5.71 0.84 -18.01
CA LEU A 164 5.33 0.10 -16.80
C LEU A 164 5.86 0.79 -15.54
N ARG A 165 7.07 1.33 -15.58
CA ARG A 165 7.66 2.10 -14.49
C ARG A 165 6.82 3.33 -14.15
N ASN A 166 6.34 4.09 -15.16
CA ASN A 166 5.45 5.23 -14.94
C ASN A 166 4.16 4.82 -14.22
N TYR A 167 3.54 3.73 -14.66
CA TYR A 167 2.35 3.20 -14.00
C TYR A 167 2.63 2.77 -12.56
N ILE A 168 3.71 2.04 -12.32
CA ILE A 168 4.11 1.54 -11.00
C ILE A 168 4.42 2.70 -10.06
N LEU A 169 5.13 3.73 -10.52
CA LEU A 169 5.43 4.92 -9.72
C LEU A 169 4.17 5.65 -9.27
N TRP A 170 3.19 5.85 -10.14
CA TRP A 170 1.91 6.46 -9.76
C TRP A 170 1.08 5.58 -8.83
N TYR A 171 1.11 4.26 -9.03
CA TYR A 171 0.49 3.30 -8.10
C TYR A 171 1.11 3.41 -6.69
N LEU A 172 2.44 3.39 -6.60
CA LEU A 172 3.17 3.49 -5.33
C LEU A 172 2.99 4.86 -4.68
N TYR A 173 3.00 5.93 -5.48
CA TYR A 173 2.67 7.27 -4.99
C TYR A 173 1.30 7.29 -4.32
N SER A 174 0.26 6.81 -5.00
CA SER A 174 -1.10 6.75 -4.45
C SER A 174 -1.18 5.94 -3.16
N LYS A 175 -0.43 4.84 -3.08
CA LYS A 175 -0.41 3.96 -1.91
C LYS A 175 0.30 4.59 -0.70
N TYR A 176 1.45 5.21 -0.91
CA TYR A 176 2.31 5.73 0.16
C TYR A 176 2.12 7.22 0.44
N PHE A 177 1.23 7.87 -0.29
CA PHE A 177 0.85 9.27 -0.04
C PHE A 177 0.04 9.43 1.25
N ASN A 178 -0.64 8.39 1.75
CA ASN A 178 -1.53 8.47 2.91
C ASN A 178 -0.73 8.71 4.19
N PRO A 179 -1.04 9.76 4.98
CA PRO A 179 -0.35 10.10 6.22
C PRO A 179 -0.68 9.19 7.42
N ASP A 180 -1.63 8.26 7.29
CA ASP A 180 -2.13 7.43 8.41
C ASP A 180 -1.09 6.48 9.00
N ASN A 181 0.10 6.38 8.40
CA ASN A 181 1.15 5.46 8.85
C ASN A 181 2.54 6.09 8.71
N ALA A 182 3.23 6.25 9.84
CA ALA A 182 4.60 6.79 9.87
C ALA A 182 5.61 6.00 9.00
N ARG A 183 5.40 4.69 8.80
CA ARG A 183 6.24 3.87 7.90
C ARG A 183 6.05 4.28 6.44
N ASN A 184 4.84 4.62 6.05
CA ASN A 184 4.54 5.04 4.68
C ASN A 184 5.28 6.32 4.30
N GLU A 185 5.56 7.19 5.26
CA GLU A 185 6.29 8.43 5.01
C GLU A 185 7.73 8.19 4.58
N LEU A 186 8.43 7.22 5.18
CA LEU A 186 9.81 6.89 4.79
C LEU A 186 9.85 6.30 3.36
N VAL A 187 8.86 5.47 3.03
CA VAL A 187 8.73 4.94 1.66
C VAL A 187 8.36 6.06 0.68
N PHE A 188 7.46 6.97 1.07
CA PHE A 188 7.12 8.13 0.25
C PHE A 188 8.34 9.03 -0.01
N ILE A 189 9.12 9.33 1.03
CA ILE A 189 10.37 10.11 0.91
C ILE A 189 11.33 9.42 -0.06
N HIS A 190 11.52 8.09 0.06
CA HIS A 190 12.35 7.32 -0.84
C HIS A 190 11.89 7.41 -2.31
N LEU A 191 10.58 7.30 -2.56
CA LEU A 191 10.01 7.46 -3.90
C LEU A 191 10.30 8.85 -4.48
N VAL A 192 10.18 9.90 -3.65
CA VAL A 192 10.45 11.28 -4.09
C VAL A 192 11.94 11.46 -4.39
N ASP A 193 12.83 11.03 -3.50
CA ASP A 193 14.27 11.22 -3.62
C ASP A 193 14.89 10.50 -4.80
N ASN A 194 14.39 9.30 -5.10
CA ASN A 194 15.00 8.46 -6.11
C ASN A 194 14.32 8.54 -7.47
N TYR A 195 13.03 8.90 -7.51
CA TYR A 195 12.26 8.83 -8.75
C TYR A 195 11.57 10.16 -9.10
N PHE A 196 10.65 10.66 -8.27
CA PHE A 196 9.85 11.84 -8.62
C PHE A 196 10.67 13.13 -8.79
N SER A 197 11.78 13.25 -8.08
CA SER A 197 12.71 14.40 -8.22
C SER A 197 13.64 14.31 -9.42
N LYS A 198 13.89 13.10 -9.97
CA LYS A 198 14.97 12.85 -10.93
C LYS A 198 14.49 12.39 -12.30
N LEU A 199 13.38 11.66 -12.37
CA LEU A 199 12.94 11.03 -13.62
C LEU A 199 11.89 11.88 -14.35
N GLU A 200 11.88 11.75 -15.66
CA GLU A 200 10.73 12.13 -16.45
C GLU A 200 9.65 11.06 -16.29
N ILE A 201 8.50 11.48 -15.78
CA ILE A 201 7.35 10.63 -15.47
C ILE A 201 6.13 11.23 -16.19
N ASP A 202 5.37 10.42 -16.89
CA ASP A 202 4.17 10.86 -17.59
C ASP A 202 3.18 11.53 -16.65
N ASN A 203 2.62 12.64 -17.07
CA ASN A 203 1.68 13.48 -16.31
C ASN A 203 2.27 14.16 -15.04
N LEU A 204 3.57 14.07 -14.80
CA LEU A 204 4.25 14.79 -13.73
C LEU A 204 4.67 16.19 -14.21
N THR A 205 3.79 17.18 -14.04
CA THR A 205 4.12 18.58 -14.35
C THR A 205 5.09 19.16 -13.32
N ASP A 206 5.81 20.23 -13.68
CA ASP A 206 6.73 20.91 -12.76
C ASP A 206 6.06 21.40 -11.47
N ASN A 207 4.78 21.82 -11.55
CA ASN A 207 4.02 22.24 -10.39
C ASN A 207 3.76 21.05 -9.44
N ILE A 208 3.29 19.93 -9.98
CA ILE A 208 3.04 18.70 -9.20
C ILE A 208 4.36 18.21 -8.60
N ARG A 209 5.44 18.18 -9.36
CA ARG A 209 6.78 17.79 -8.90
C ARG A 209 7.22 18.64 -7.70
N ARG A 210 7.08 19.97 -7.80
CA ARG A 210 7.45 20.89 -6.70
C ARG A 210 6.65 20.62 -5.42
N GLU A 211 5.34 20.41 -5.54
CA GLU A 211 4.50 20.10 -4.35
C GLU A 211 4.86 18.75 -3.72
N ILE A 212 5.14 17.73 -4.53
CA ILE A 212 5.59 16.41 -4.05
C ILE A 212 6.92 16.54 -3.29
N ILE A 213 7.90 17.25 -3.85
CA ILE A 213 9.21 17.48 -3.22
C ILE A 213 9.05 18.29 -1.93
N LYS A 214 8.29 19.39 -1.97
CA LYS A 214 8.01 20.23 -0.79
C LYS A 214 7.42 19.41 0.36
N ARG A 215 6.48 18.51 0.06
CA ARG A 215 5.91 17.62 1.08
C ARG A 215 6.95 16.66 1.64
N ALA A 216 7.76 16.02 0.80
CA ALA A 216 8.85 15.16 1.27
C ALA A 216 9.83 15.91 2.19
N ASP A 217 10.13 17.19 1.88
CA ASP A 217 10.97 18.05 2.72
C ASP A 217 10.36 18.32 4.10
N VAL A 218 9.03 18.49 4.16
CA VAL A 218 8.31 18.60 5.45
C VAL A 218 8.38 17.28 6.22
N LEU A 219 8.05 16.16 5.57
CA LEU A 219 8.03 14.84 6.22
C LEU A 219 9.40 14.46 6.81
N ARG A 220 10.51 14.80 6.13
CA ARG A 220 11.87 14.57 6.67
C ARG A 220 12.09 15.28 8.00
N LYS A 221 11.56 16.50 8.16
CA LYS A 221 11.72 17.29 9.38
C LYS A 221 10.93 16.72 10.57
N ILE A 222 9.80 16.09 10.28
CA ILE A 222 8.89 15.53 11.29
C ILE A 222 8.95 14.01 11.40
N THR A 223 10.02 13.38 10.91
CA THR A 223 10.28 11.94 11.10
C THR A 223 10.50 11.64 12.58
N ILE A 224 10.07 10.46 13.03
CA ILE A 224 10.34 9.95 14.40
C ILE A 224 11.85 9.99 14.67
N GLY A 225 12.23 10.53 15.82
CA GLY A 225 13.60 10.77 16.23
C GLY A 225 14.08 12.22 16.00
N ASN A 226 13.36 13.02 15.22
CA ASN A 226 13.69 14.43 14.99
C ASN A 226 13.03 15.35 16.00
N GLN A 227 13.60 16.54 16.17
CA GLN A 227 13.01 17.62 16.95
C GLN A 227 11.72 18.10 16.30
N SER A 228 10.67 18.29 17.10
CA SER A 228 9.42 18.90 16.64
C SER A 228 9.66 20.31 16.10
N PRO A 229 8.99 20.73 15.02
CA PRO A 229 8.96 22.13 14.63
C PRO A 229 8.48 23.02 15.79
N THR A 230 8.95 24.26 15.81
CA THR A 230 8.48 25.26 16.79
C THR A 230 6.97 25.48 16.62
N LEU A 231 6.24 25.42 17.74
CA LEU A 231 4.79 25.58 17.75
C LEU A 231 4.38 26.69 18.72
N TYR A 232 3.65 27.69 18.19
CA TYR A 232 2.94 28.69 18.96
C TYR A 232 1.46 28.61 18.62
N TYR A 233 0.60 28.48 19.61
CA TYR A 233 -0.85 28.43 19.41
C TYR A 233 -1.60 29.11 20.54
N THR A 234 -2.84 29.48 20.31
CA THR A 234 -3.72 30.02 21.35
C THR A 234 -4.60 28.90 21.91
N ASP A 235 -4.55 28.70 23.22
CA ASP A 235 -5.36 27.70 23.91
C ASP A 235 -6.86 28.09 23.96
N ASP A 236 -7.69 27.20 24.47
CA ASP A 236 -9.14 27.42 24.60
C ASP A 236 -9.50 28.63 25.53
N ASN A 237 -8.55 29.13 26.33
CA ASN A 237 -8.70 30.29 27.21
C ASN A 237 -8.22 31.59 26.54
N GLY A 238 -7.77 31.54 25.31
CA GLY A 238 -7.24 32.70 24.59
C GLY A 238 -5.79 33.08 24.94
N LYS A 239 -5.05 32.21 25.64
CA LYS A 239 -3.65 32.45 26.03
C LYS A 239 -2.72 31.86 24.93
N MET A 240 -1.70 32.66 24.56
CA MET A 240 -0.63 32.19 23.68
C MET A 240 0.26 31.19 24.42
N VAL A 241 0.43 30.00 23.87
CA VAL A 241 1.26 28.92 24.38
C VAL A 241 2.38 28.62 23.41
N SER A 242 3.61 28.48 23.91
CA SER A 242 4.77 27.99 23.14
C SER A 242 5.04 26.57 23.56
N LEU A 243 5.28 25.67 22.59
CA LEU A 243 5.70 24.29 22.85
C LEU A 243 6.99 24.24 23.70
N ASP A 244 7.92 25.16 23.47
CA ASP A 244 9.18 25.21 24.18
C ASP A 244 9.02 25.51 25.67
N ALA A 245 7.92 26.19 26.07
CA ALA A 245 7.62 26.51 27.45
C ALA A 245 6.93 25.36 28.21
N VAL A 246 6.54 24.28 27.54
CA VAL A 246 5.86 23.14 28.15
C VAL A 246 6.90 22.19 28.76
N ASN A 247 6.81 21.97 30.06
CA ASN A 247 7.69 21.07 30.84
C ASN A 247 6.89 19.83 31.24
N SER A 248 7.02 18.74 30.52
CA SER A 248 6.44 17.44 30.84
C SER A 248 7.32 16.33 30.26
N LYS A 249 7.28 15.14 30.86
CA LYS A 249 8.03 13.98 30.37
C LYS A 249 7.56 13.55 28.97
N TYR A 250 6.27 13.65 28.73
CA TYR A 250 5.67 13.41 27.43
C TYR A 250 4.71 14.54 27.07
N ILE A 251 4.65 14.89 25.80
CA ILE A 251 3.76 15.91 25.26
C ILE A 251 3.01 15.34 24.09
N VAL A 252 1.68 15.38 24.15
CA VAL A 252 0.81 15.00 23.03
C VAL A 252 0.40 16.26 22.30
N LEU A 253 0.71 16.36 21.01
CA LEU A 253 0.15 17.37 20.11
C LEU A 253 -1.07 16.74 19.43
N PHE A 254 -2.26 17.23 19.74
CA PHE A 254 -3.52 16.77 19.21
C PHE A 254 -4.15 17.82 18.31
N PHE A 255 -3.92 17.69 16.99
CA PHE A 255 -4.51 18.56 15.98
C PHE A 255 -5.90 18.06 15.60
N TYR A 256 -6.93 18.90 15.76
CA TYR A 256 -8.31 18.48 15.58
C TYR A 256 -9.18 19.54 14.93
N LYS A 257 -10.35 19.11 14.38
CA LYS A 257 -11.47 19.97 13.99
C LYS A 257 -12.69 19.64 14.85
N PRO A 258 -13.48 20.66 15.30
CA PRO A 258 -14.63 20.43 16.18
C PRO A 258 -15.74 19.55 15.57
N ASP A 259 -15.91 19.56 14.26
CA ASP A 259 -16.90 18.82 13.49
C ASP A 259 -16.48 17.37 13.14
N CYS A 260 -15.24 17.00 13.46
CA CYS A 260 -14.70 15.67 13.20
C CYS A 260 -15.13 14.67 14.28
N GLN A 261 -15.94 13.66 13.92
CA GLN A 261 -16.46 12.66 14.86
C GLN A 261 -15.37 11.86 15.58
N LYS A 262 -14.29 11.47 14.88
CA LYS A 262 -13.16 10.78 15.47
C LYS A 262 -12.43 11.69 16.47
N CYS A 263 -12.26 12.97 16.13
CA CYS A 263 -11.64 13.96 17.00
C CYS A 263 -12.40 14.14 18.32
N ILE A 264 -13.75 14.17 18.29
CA ILE A 264 -14.59 14.28 19.48
C ILE A 264 -14.38 13.08 20.41
N LYS A 265 -14.26 11.87 19.86
CA LYS A 265 -14.01 10.64 20.61
C LYS A 265 -12.62 10.68 21.26
N ASP A 266 -11.60 11.01 20.46
CA ASP A 266 -10.20 11.01 20.91
C ASP A 266 -9.95 12.14 21.93
N LYS A 267 -10.60 13.30 21.78
CA LYS A 267 -10.52 14.39 22.75
C LYS A 267 -10.96 13.96 24.15
N ARG A 268 -12.04 13.18 24.29
CA ARG A 268 -12.49 12.67 25.59
C ARG A 268 -11.45 11.76 26.23
N TYR A 269 -10.75 10.96 25.42
CA TYR A 269 -9.68 10.11 25.90
C TYR A 269 -8.46 10.94 26.36
N PHE A 270 -8.07 11.97 25.61
CA PHE A 270 -6.99 12.88 25.99
C PHE A 270 -7.33 13.74 27.21
N ASP A 271 -8.59 14.17 27.37
CA ASP A 271 -9.06 14.85 28.57
C ASP A 271 -8.98 13.95 29.82
N TYR A 272 -9.21 12.63 29.65
CA TYR A 272 -8.99 11.65 30.72
C TYR A 272 -7.50 11.46 31.04
N ILE A 273 -6.62 11.31 30.05
CA ILE A 273 -5.17 11.21 30.23
C ILE A 273 -4.66 12.43 31.01
N LYS A 274 -5.05 13.63 30.60
CA LYS A 274 -4.65 14.89 31.25
C LYS A 274 -5.05 14.96 32.75
N LYS A 275 -6.11 14.27 33.15
CA LYS A 275 -6.58 14.23 34.56
C LYS A 275 -5.92 13.12 35.39
N THR A 276 -5.39 12.09 34.73
CA THR A 276 -4.92 10.86 35.42
C THR A 276 -3.43 10.63 35.33
N ARG A 277 -2.71 11.43 34.52
CA ARG A 277 -1.28 11.30 34.25
C ARG A 277 -0.58 12.64 34.49
N ASP A 278 0.27 12.72 35.49
CA ASP A 278 1.07 13.93 35.80
C ASP A 278 2.30 14.06 34.87
N ASP A 279 2.70 12.98 34.23
CA ASP A 279 3.87 12.92 33.35
C ASP A 279 3.54 13.18 31.85
N VAL A 280 2.28 13.49 31.52
CA VAL A 280 1.81 13.74 30.14
C VAL A 280 1.06 15.07 30.06
N GLU A 281 1.53 15.99 29.23
CA GLU A 281 0.77 17.19 28.84
C GLU A 281 0.12 17.01 27.48
N VAL A 282 -1.14 17.36 27.35
CA VAL A 282 -1.90 17.28 26.10
C VAL A 282 -2.20 18.68 25.59
N LEU A 283 -1.65 19.04 24.45
CA LEU A 283 -1.89 20.29 23.74
C LEU A 283 -2.93 20.04 22.65
N SER A 284 -4.17 20.46 22.91
CA SER A 284 -5.27 20.35 21.94
C SER A 284 -5.30 21.57 21.03
N ILE A 285 -5.02 21.40 19.75
CA ILE A 285 -4.84 22.46 18.78
C ILE A 285 -5.97 22.39 17.75
N ASN A 286 -6.89 23.35 17.81
CA ASN A 286 -7.99 23.45 16.88
C ASN A 286 -7.52 24.09 15.57
N ILE A 287 -7.61 23.32 14.46
CA ILE A 287 -7.20 23.74 13.13
C ILE A 287 -8.36 24.03 12.17
N SER A 288 -9.56 24.34 12.69
CA SER A 288 -10.69 24.74 11.86
C SER A 288 -10.44 26.11 11.19
N GLU A 289 -11.05 26.32 10.02
CA GLU A 289 -10.89 27.56 9.23
C GLU A 289 -11.34 28.82 10.01
N ASP A 290 -12.37 28.72 10.83
CA ASP A 290 -12.83 29.79 11.70
C ASP A 290 -11.80 30.17 12.78
N ASN A 291 -10.81 29.34 13.02
CA ASN A 291 -9.78 29.50 14.04
C ASN A 291 -8.40 29.90 13.48
N TYR A 292 -8.29 30.24 12.19
CA TYR A 292 -7.01 30.70 11.58
C TYR A 292 -6.40 31.93 12.25
N LYS A 293 -7.13 32.65 13.08
CA LYS A 293 -6.54 33.72 13.93
C LYS A 293 -5.59 33.15 14.99
N ASN A 294 -5.75 31.86 15.34
CA ASN A 294 -5.07 31.21 16.46
C ASN A 294 -4.05 30.14 16.02
N VAL A 295 -4.20 29.61 14.80
CA VAL A 295 -3.28 28.62 14.21
C VAL A 295 -2.98 29.03 12.78
N SER A 296 -1.74 29.40 12.50
CA SER A 296 -1.36 29.81 11.14
C SER A 296 -1.36 28.61 10.19
N GLN A 297 -1.63 28.86 8.90
CA GLN A 297 -1.48 27.86 7.84
C GLN A 297 -0.06 27.25 7.84
N ASP A 298 0.93 27.98 8.37
CA ASP A 298 2.30 27.50 8.48
C ASP A 298 2.39 26.28 9.42
N ILE A 299 1.63 26.25 10.52
CA ILE A 299 1.60 25.11 11.44
C ILE A 299 1.02 23.87 10.73
N VAL A 300 -0.08 24.02 10.00
CA VAL A 300 -0.70 22.93 9.22
C VAL A 300 0.32 22.36 8.23
N ASN A 301 1.06 23.22 7.55
CA ASN A 301 2.08 22.82 6.58
C ASN A 301 3.32 22.20 7.25
N GLN A 302 3.79 22.77 8.39
CA GLN A 302 4.99 22.26 9.10
C GLN A 302 4.80 20.88 9.70
N PHE A 303 3.59 20.54 10.09
CA PHE A 303 3.22 19.24 10.69
C PHE A 303 2.53 18.29 9.67
N ASP A 304 2.53 18.61 8.38
CA ASP A 304 1.86 17.82 7.32
C ASP A 304 0.43 17.37 7.70
N ILE A 305 -0.37 18.31 8.24
CA ILE A 305 -1.71 18.00 8.73
C ILE A 305 -2.68 17.96 7.54
N MET A 306 -2.83 16.79 6.95
CA MET A 306 -3.75 16.55 5.82
C MET A 306 -5.13 16.09 6.26
N ILE A 307 -5.20 15.41 7.39
CA ILE A 307 -6.43 14.85 7.95
C ILE A 307 -6.52 15.15 9.45
N THR A 308 -7.71 15.03 10.02
CA THR A 308 -7.91 15.14 11.48
C THR A 308 -8.62 13.90 12.02
N PRO A 309 -8.26 13.44 13.22
CA PRO A 309 -7.18 13.95 14.07
C PRO A 309 -5.80 13.60 13.53
N THR A 310 -4.83 14.49 13.74
CA THR A 310 -3.39 14.19 13.61
C THR A 310 -2.75 14.31 14.97
N ILE A 311 -1.97 13.29 15.37
CA ILE A 311 -1.43 13.16 16.71
C ILE A 311 0.08 12.94 16.64
N TYR A 312 0.83 13.71 17.43
CA TYR A 312 2.26 13.52 17.69
C TYR A 312 2.47 13.28 19.17
N LEU A 313 3.37 12.36 19.52
CA LEU A 313 3.89 12.19 20.86
C LEU A 313 5.35 12.65 20.87
N LEU A 314 5.66 13.55 21.78
CA LEU A 314 7.01 14.08 21.98
C LEU A 314 7.54 13.65 23.35
N ASP A 315 8.85 13.53 23.49
CA ASP A 315 9.53 13.42 24.78
C ASP A 315 9.76 14.80 25.43
N GLU A 316 10.42 14.79 26.58
CA GLU A 316 10.78 16.01 27.36
C GLU A 316 11.65 16.99 26.56
N ASN A 317 12.46 16.49 25.64
CA ASN A 317 13.31 17.26 24.73
C ASN A 317 12.59 17.75 23.49
N LYS A 318 11.29 17.51 23.34
CA LYS A 318 10.47 17.80 22.15
C LYS A 318 10.85 16.94 20.95
N THR A 319 11.52 15.82 21.14
CA THR A 319 11.78 14.85 20.09
C THR A 319 10.50 14.08 19.76
N ILE A 320 10.19 13.90 18.51
CA ILE A 320 9.02 13.11 18.04
C ILE A 320 9.33 11.64 18.31
N VAL A 321 8.61 11.02 19.23
CA VAL A 321 8.78 9.59 19.59
C VAL A 321 7.71 8.70 18.96
N ALA A 322 6.54 9.27 18.65
CA ALA A 322 5.49 8.59 17.89
C ALA A 322 4.59 9.59 17.16
N LYS A 323 3.92 9.12 16.11
CA LYS A 323 2.89 9.86 15.39
C LYS A 323 1.87 8.91 14.75
N HIS A 324 0.69 9.43 14.38
CA HIS A 324 -0.41 8.64 13.83
C HIS A 324 -0.82 7.45 14.77
N ILE A 325 -0.93 7.73 16.08
CA ILE A 325 -1.25 6.77 17.14
C ILE A 325 -2.73 6.81 17.51
#